data_4568c3f6043e3912e8d7a1da04e5a761
#
_entry.id   4568c3f6043e3912e8d7a1da04e5a761
#
_cell.length_a   1.000
_cell.length_b   1.000
_cell.length_c   1.000
_cell.angle_alpha   90.00
_cell.angle_beta   90.00
_cell.angle_gamma   90.00
#
_symmetry.space_group_name_H-M   'P 1'
#
loop_
_entity.id
_entity.type
_entity.pdbx_description
1 polymer ?
#
loop_
_entity_poly.entity_id
_entity_poly.type
_entity_poly.pdbx_seq_one_letter_code
_entity_poly.pdbx_strand_id
1 'polypeptide(L)'
;MTRAETKERNRRALLDAAFHVVSRDGHRARLDEIAERAGLTTGAVYSLFGSKSGLLGALVTDYLQPHYEEIEQAIPADADLLGAVDAFARYYRRTCDAADAPADQSLQFTLLDMALHDAEVGPRLAASVRAEESRLIALFAGRPHEGALVTQGQAHRLTTALRAVLIGLSQGVLLGLAPGADEQYFADTARALVSGATLLEEPGAGAGRA
;
A
#
# COMPACT_ATOMS: atom_id res chain seq x y z
N MET A 1 -28.65 -18.78 6.95
CA MET A 1 -27.22 -18.44 6.84
C MET A 1 -26.45 -19.73 6.61
N THR A 2 -25.73 -19.82 5.51
CA THR A 2 -24.95 -21.01 5.14
C THR A 2 -23.68 -21.09 5.98
N ARG A 3 -23.04 -22.28 6.00
CA ARG A 3 -21.73 -22.48 6.67
C ARG A 3 -20.63 -21.58 6.05
N ALA A 4 -20.71 -21.33 4.74
CA ALA A 4 -19.78 -20.46 4.02
C ALA A 4 -19.97 -18.99 4.43
N GLU A 5 -21.20 -18.49 4.50
CA GLU A 5 -21.51 -17.13 4.95
C GLU A 5 -21.07 -16.88 6.39
N THR A 6 -21.27 -17.87 7.27
CA THR A 6 -20.82 -17.78 8.67
C THR A 6 -19.29 -17.71 8.73
N LYS A 7 -18.58 -18.54 7.94
CA LYS A 7 -17.12 -18.55 7.87
C LYS A 7 -16.56 -17.20 7.41
N GLU A 8 -17.16 -16.62 6.37
CA GLU A 8 -16.72 -15.34 5.83
C GLU A 8 -17.00 -14.19 6.80
N ARG A 9 -18.17 -14.17 7.43
CA ARG A 9 -18.48 -13.18 8.48
C ARG A 9 -17.49 -13.24 9.64
N ASN A 10 -17.18 -14.45 10.13
CA ASN A 10 -16.24 -14.64 11.23
C ASN A 10 -14.81 -14.23 10.81
N ARG A 11 -14.42 -14.50 9.54
CA ARG A 11 -13.14 -14.05 8.97
C ARG A 11 -13.02 -12.53 9.02
N ARG A 12 -14.03 -11.81 8.52
CA ARG A 12 -14.05 -10.33 8.53
C ARG A 12 -14.02 -9.78 9.95
N ALA A 13 -14.82 -10.30 10.86
CA ALA A 13 -14.84 -9.86 12.26
C ALA A 13 -13.44 -10.01 12.92
N LEU A 14 -12.71 -11.09 12.62
CA LEU A 14 -11.35 -11.29 13.13
C LEU A 14 -10.34 -10.33 12.49
N LEU A 15 -10.48 -10.01 11.21
CA LEU A 15 -9.60 -9.05 10.54
C LEU A 15 -9.84 -7.62 11.05
N ASP A 16 -11.09 -7.21 11.23
CA ASP A 16 -11.44 -5.90 11.82
C ASP A 16 -10.90 -5.80 13.26
N ALA A 17 -11.07 -6.84 14.06
CA ALA A 17 -10.54 -6.89 15.42
C ALA A 17 -9.00 -6.85 15.43
N ALA A 18 -8.35 -7.59 14.52
CA ALA A 18 -6.90 -7.62 14.37
C ALA A 18 -6.36 -6.25 13.96
N PHE A 19 -7.01 -5.56 13.02
CA PHE A 19 -6.65 -4.20 12.63
C PHE A 19 -6.55 -3.28 13.85
N HIS A 20 -7.61 -3.22 14.66
CA HIS A 20 -7.65 -2.35 15.83
C HIS A 20 -6.63 -2.73 16.91
N VAL A 21 -6.47 -4.02 17.21
CA VAL A 21 -5.55 -4.47 18.27
C VAL A 21 -4.10 -4.32 17.82
N VAL A 22 -3.79 -4.68 16.58
CA VAL A 22 -2.42 -4.57 16.04
C VAL A 22 -2.01 -3.11 15.84
N SER A 23 -2.89 -2.23 15.37
CA SER A 23 -2.60 -0.79 15.24
C SER A 23 -2.33 -0.12 16.59
N ARG A 24 -2.95 -0.61 17.67
CA ARG A 24 -2.77 -0.08 19.03
C ARG A 24 -1.53 -0.66 19.73
N ASP A 25 -1.36 -2.00 19.69
CA ASP A 25 -0.42 -2.72 20.55
C ASP A 25 0.82 -3.23 19.78
N GLY A 26 0.82 -3.09 18.46
CA GLY A 26 1.92 -3.52 17.62
C GLY A 26 2.20 -5.02 17.74
N HIS A 27 3.47 -5.37 17.88
CA HIS A 27 3.93 -6.75 18.04
C HIS A 27 3.41 -7.43 19.32
N ARG A 28 2.96 -6.65 20.32
CA ARG A 28 2.39 -7.15 21.58
C ARG A 28 0.94 -7.60 21.43
N ALA A 29 0.29 -7.33 20.29
CA ALA A 29 -1.08 -7.77 20.02
C ALA A 29 -1.28 -9.27 20.33
N ARG A 30 -2.30 -9.59 21.14
CA ARG A 30 -2.58 -10.94 21.61
C ARG A 30 -3.75 -11.54 20.84
N LEU A 31 -3.64 -12.84 20.52
CA LEU A 31 -4.70 -13.54 19.78
C LEU A 31 -5.99 -13.70 20.59
N ASP A 32 -5.89 -13.85 21.91
CA ASP A 32 -7.06 -13.94 22.79
C ASP A 32 -7.85 -12.64 22.79
N GLU A 33 -7.19 -11.49 22.84
CA GLU A 33 -7.82 -10.17 22.76
C GLU A 33 -8.48 -9.92 21.39
N ILE A 34 -7.80 -10.30 20.31
CA ILE A 34 -8.38 -10.21 18.96
C ILE A 34 -9.64 -11.07 18.86
N ALA A 35 -9.60 -12.31 19.36
CA ALA A 35 -10.74 -13.22 19.35
C ALA A 35 -11.90 -12.69 20.20
N GLU A 36 -11.63 -12.21 21.41
CA GLU A 36 -12.62 -11.61 22.30
C GLU A 36 -13.28 -10.40 21.68
N ARG A 37 -12.50 -9.48 21.10
CA ARG A 37 -13.02 -8.30 20.39
C ARG A 37 -13.91 -8.67 19.20
N ALA A 38 -13.60 -9.75 18.50
CA ALA A 38 -14.41 -10.27 17.40
C ALA A 38 -15.68 -11.04 17.87
N GLY A 39 -15.86 -11.25 19.18
CA GLY A 39 -16.91 -12.10 19.72
C GLY A 39 -16.73 -13.59 19.40
N LEU A 40 -15.48 -14.03 19.23
CA LEU A 40 -15.10 -15.38 18.80
C LEU A 40 -14.09 -16.01 19.78
N THR A 41 -13.70 -17.24 19.53
CA THR A 41 -12.69 -17.94 20.31
C THR A 41 -11.33 -17.93 19.60
N THR A 42 -10.25 -18.10 20.36
CA THR A 42 -8.90 -18.29 19.79
C THR A 42 -8.84 -19.51 18.87
N GLY A 43 -9.62 -20.55 19.14
CA GLY A 43 -9.76 -21.71 18.24
C GLY A 43 -10.30 -21.34 16.87
N ALA A 44 -11.18 -20.32 16.76
CA ALA A 44 -11.66 -19.82 15.49
C ALA A 44 -10.53 -19.14 14.68
N VAL A 45 -9.60 -18.44 15.34
CA VAL A 45 -8.43 -17.86 14.68
C VAL A 45 -7.57 -18.96 14.05
N TYR A 46 -7.24 -19.98 14.81
CA TYR A 46 -6.45 -21.12 14.27
C TYR A 46 -7.18 -21.86 13.16
N SER A 47 -8.50 -22.04 13.28
CA SER A 47 -9.31 -22.70 12.24
C SER A 47 -9.36 -21.90 10.92
N LEU A 48 -9.36 -20.56 10.99
CA LEU A 48 -9.50 -19.69 9.81
C LEU A 48 -8.17 -19.30 9.19
N PHE A 49 -7.14 -19.09 10.00
CA PHE A 49 -5.87 -18.50 9.57
C PHE A 49 -4.65 -19.39 9.84
N GLY A 50 -4.80 -20.48 10.59
CA GLY A 50 -3.73 -21.43 10.91
C GLY A 50 -2.78 -20.98 12.01
N SER A 51 -2.40 -19.69 12.04
CA SER A 51 -1.46 -19.12 13.00
C SER A 51 -1.71 -17.62 13.20
N LYS A 52 -1.01 -16.99 14.16
CA LYS A 52 -0.96 -15.53 14.29
C LYS A 52 -0.38 -14.89 13.02
N SER A 53 0.72 -15.43 12.49
CA SER A 53 1.34 -14.96 11.24
C SER A 53 0.40 -15.11 10.04
N GLY A 54 -0.44 -16.18 10.03
CA GLY A 54 -1.49 -16.36 9.03
C GLY A 54 -2.57 -15.28 9.08
N LEU A 55 -3.03 -14.92 10.29
CA LEU A 55 -3.97 -13.81 10.49
C LEU A 55 -3.35 -12.47 10.05
N LEU A 56 -2.11 -12.19 10.43
CA LEU A 56 -1.42 -10.98 10.04
C LEU A 56 -1.17 -10.89 8.53
N GLY A 57 -0.82 -12.00 7.88
CA GLY A 57 -0.71 -12.06 6.43
C GLY A 57 -2.03 -11.80 5.71
N ALA A 58 -3.14 -12.29 6.26
CA ALA A 58 -4.48 -11.99 5.73
C ALA A 58 -4.88 -10.53 5.97
N LEU A 59 -4.51 -9.96 7.12
CA LEU A 59 -4.73 -8.55 7.43
C LEU A 59 -4.02 -7.63 6.43
N VAL A 60 -2.76 -7.93 6.09
CA VAL A 60 -2.01 -7.17 5.07
C VAL A 60 -2.75 -7.17 3.74
N THR A 61 -3.19 -8.34 3.28
CA THR A 61 -3.88 -8.47 1.99
C THR A 61 -5.22 -7.73 2.00
N ASP A 62 -5.99 -7.88 3.06
CA ASP A 62 -7.33 -7.27 3.23
C ASP A 62 -7.23 -5.73 3.35
N TYR A 63 -6.17 -5.24 4.01
CA TYR A 63 -5.90 -3.82 4.17
C TYR A 63 -5.44 -3.15 2.87
N LEU A 64 -4.56 -3.80 2.11
CA LEU A 64 -3.99 -3.20 0.91
C LEU A 64 -4.98 -3.20 -0.28
N GLN A 65 -5.85 -4.20 -0.39
CA GLN A 65 -6.73 -4.36 -1.55
C GLN A 65 -7.70 -3.20 -1.78
N PRO A 66 -8.43 -2.66 -0.78
CA PRO A 66 -9.31 -1.50 -0.96
C PRO A 66 -8.57 -0.26 -1.47
N HIS A 67 -7.38 -0.01 -0.97
CA HIS A 67 -6.54 1.11 -1.39
C HIS A 67 -6.23 1.10 -2.89
N TYR A 68 -6.00 -0.08 -3.46
CA TYR A 68 -5.70 -0.17 -4.90
C TYR A 68 -6.93 0.02 -5.77
N GLU A 69 -8.09 -0.46 -5.35
CA GLU A 69 -9.35 -0.21 -6.05
C GLU A 69 -9.69 1.29 -6.06
N GLU A 70 -9.44 1.98 -4.97
CA GLU A 70 -9.61 3.44 -4.87
C GLU A 70 -8.58 4.19 -5.72
N ILE A 71 -7.33 3.75 -5.77
CA ILE A 71 -6.30 4.31 -6.64
C ILE A 71 -6.69 4.16 -8.11
N GLU A 72 -7.13 2.96 -8.53
CA GLU A 72 -7.58 2.71 -9.90
C GLU A 72 -8.75 3.64 -10.28
N GLN A 73 -9.68 3.88 -9.37
CA GLN A 73 -10.80 4.80 -9.58
C GLN A 73 -10.38 6.28 -9.60
N ALA A 74 -9.35 6.64 -8.83
CA ALA A 74 -8.86 8.01 -8.74
C ALA A 74 -8.06 8.46 -9.97
N ILE A 75 -7.52 7.51 -10.77
CA ILE A 75 -6.69 7.81 -11.92
C ILE A 75 -7.56 7.72 -13.20
N PRO A 76 -7.77 8.82 -13.95
CA PRO A 76 -8.52 8.78 -15.20
C PRO A 76 -7.90 7.81 -16.21
N ALA A 77 -8.74 6.98 -16.84
CA ALA A 77 -8.26 5.95 -17.76
C ALA A 77 -7.58 6.54 -19.01
N ASP A 78 -8.02 7.71 -19.46
CA ASP A 78 -7.54 8.45 -20.63
C ASP A 78 -6.41 9.44 -20.33
N ALA A 79 -5.99 9.59 -19.07
CA ALA A 79 -4.89 10.48 -18.70
C ALA A 79 -3.56 9.99 -19.31
N ASP A 80 -2.72 10.92 -19.73
CA ASP A 80 -1.32 10.66 -20.02
C ASP A 80 -0.54 10.30 -18.73
N LEU A 81 0.76 10.05 -18.86
CA LEU A 81 1.58 9.69 -17.70
C LEU A 81 1.58 10.78 -16.62
N LEU A 82 1.72 12.05 -17.01
CA LEU A 82 1.78 13.17 -16.06
C LEU A 82 0.46 13.34 -15.32
N GLY A 83 -0.66 13.25 -16.01
CA GLY A 83 -1.99 13.30 -15.42
C GLY A 83 -2.26 12.12 -14.48
N ALA A 84 -1.81 10.93 -14.84
CA ALA A 84 -1.94 9.75 -13.99
C ALA A 84 -1.10 9.84 -12.69
N VAL A 85 0.13 10.34 -12.82
CA VAL A 85 1.04 10.55 -11.67
C VAL A 85 0.52 11.66 -10.75
N ASP A 86 -0.01 12.75 -11.31
CA ASP A 86 -0.66 13.83 -10.55
C ASP A 86 -1.85 13.29 -9.73
N ALA A 87 -2.76 12.56 -10.38
CA ALA A 87 -3.93 11.99 -9.71
C ALA A 87 -3.55 11.00 -8.60
N PHE A 88 -2.54 10.16 -8.85
CA PHE A 88 -1.99 9.22 -7.88
C PHE A 88 -1.42 9.92 -6.65
N ALA A 89 -0.64 10.99 -6.85
CA ALA A 89 -0.04 11.75 -5.76
C ALA A 89 -1.09 12.48 -4.91
N ARG A 90 -2.09 13.10 -5.54
CA ARG A 90 -3.22 13.73 -4.85
C ARG A 90 -4.04 12.72 -4.04
N TYR A 91 -4.24 11.52 -4.57
CA TYR A 91 -4.89 10.44 -3.81
C TYR A 91 -4.12 10.17 -2.50
N TYR A 92 -2.79 9.96 -2.57
CA TYR A 92 -1.97 9.74 -1.36
C TYR A 92 -2.08 10.87 -0.35
N ARG A 93 -2.12 12.14 -0.80
CA ARG A 93 -2.28 13.26 0.14
C ARG A 93 -3.66 13.24 0.81
N ARG A 94 -4.73 12.95 0.06
CA ARG A 94 -6.08 12.87 0.63
C ARG A 94 -6.22 11.75 1.67
N THR A 95 -5.54 10.62 1.50
CA THR A 95 -5.57 9.56 2.52
C THR A 95 -5.01 10.01 3.87
N CYS A 96 -4.12 11.01 3.90
CA CYS A 96 -3.61 11.56 5.16
C CYS A 96 -4.68 12.31 5.98
N ASP A 97 -5.78 12.74 5.37
CA ASP A 97 -6.87 13.46 6.03
C ASP A 97 -8.00 12.52 6.49
N ALA A 98 -7.91 11.23 6.21
CA ALA A 98 -8.86 10.22 6.69
C ALA A 98 -8.81 10.09 8.21
N ALA A 99 -9.95 9.84 8.84
CA ALA A 99 -10.04 9.75 10.29
C ALA A 99 -9.22 8.59 10.88
N ASP A 100 -8.99 7.54 10.12
CA ASP A 100 -8.23 6.35 10.46
C ASP A 100 -6.76 6.39 9.98
N ALA A 101 -6.34 7.44 9.27
CA ALA A 101 -4.97 7.59 8.77
C ALA A 101 -3.86 7.36 9.82
N PRO A 102 -3.98 7.82 11.09
CA PRO A 102 -2.99 7.49 12.11
C PRO A 102 -2.96 6.00 12.48
N ALA A 103 -4.12 5.32 12.49
CA ALA A 103 -4.20 3.89 12.77
C ALA A 103 -3.61 3.06 11.62
N ASP A 104 -3.89 3.46 10.38
CA ASP A 104 -3.33 2.88 9.17
C ASP A 104 -1.81 2.98 9.16
N GLN A 105 -1.27 4.16 9.49
CA GLN A 105 0.17 4.36 9.56
C GLN A 105 0.82 3.52 10.65
N SER A 106 0.18 3.42 11.83
CA SER A 106 0.64 2.57 12.94
C SER A 106 0.67 1.10 12.52
N LEU A 107 -0.37 0.63 11.81
CA LEU A 107 -0.41 -0.73 11.26
C LEU A 107 0.73 -0.97 10.28
N GLN A 108 0.99 -0.05 9.35
CA GLN A 108 2.08 -0.16 8.39
C GLN A 108 3.45 -0.31 9.08
N PHE A 109 3.75 0.53 10.06
CA PHE A 109 5.00 0.42 10.82
C PHE A 109 5.11 -0.90 11.57
N THR A 110 4.01 -1.35 12.19
CA THR A 110 3.97 -2.62 12.90
C THR A 110 4.23 -3.80 11.97
N LEU A 111 3.59 -3.82 10.81
CA LEU A 111 3.76 -4.88 9.82
C LEU A 111 5.18 -4.91 9.25
N LEU A 112 5.80 -3.74 9.01
CA LEU A 112 7.19 -3.64 8.59
C LEU A 112 8.15 -4.15 9.67
N ASP A 113 7.97 -3.74 10.92
CA ASP A 113 8.77 -4.23 12.05
C ASP A 113 8.65 -5.75 12.19
N MET A 114 7.44 -6.28 12.14
CA MET A 114 7.21 -7.72 12.18
C MET A 114 7.83 -8.45 10.99
N ALA A 115 7.79 -7.87 9.80
CA ALA A 115 8.38 -8.45 8.60
C ALA A 115 9.91 -8.57 8.69
N LEU A 116 10.56 -7.68 9.43
CA LEU A 116 12.01 -7.71 9.66
C LEU A 116 12.42 -8.76 10.70
N HIS A 117 11.53 -9.13 11.62
CA HIS A 117 11.85 -9.97 12.77
C HIS A 117 11.17 -11.35 12.75
N ASP A 118 10.15 -11.58 11.91
CA ASP A 118 9.39 -12.82 11.81
C ASP A 118 9.58 -13.46 10.43
N ALA A 119 10.18 -14.65 10.42
CA ALA A 119 10.51 -15.39 9.20
C ALA A 119 9.27 -15.84 8.39
N GLU A 120 8.08 -15.88 9.00
CA GLU A 120 6.83 -16.20 8.29
C GLU A 120 6.11 -14.95 7.76
N VAL A 121 6.15 -13.84 8.50
CA VAL A 121 5.48 -12.58 8.12
C VAL A 121 6.21 -11.90 6.96
N GLY A 122 7.52 -11.82 6.99
CA GLY A 122 8.32 -11.13 5.98
C GLY A 122 8.04 -11.58 4.54
N PRO A 123 8.15 -12.88 4.22
CA PRO A 123 7.86 -13.39 2.87
C PRO A 123 6.40 -13.14 2.43
N ARG A 124 5.42 -13.23 3.35
CA ARG A 124 4.00 -12.98 3.04
C ARG A 124 3.75 -11.51 2.75
N LEU A 125 4.28 -10.60 3.58
CA LEU A 125 4.20 -9.16 3.32
C LEU A 125 4.84 -8.82 1.98
N ALA A 126 6.05 -9.32 1.72
CA ALA A 126 6.74 -9.08 0.46
C ALA A 126 5.96 -9.63 -0.77
N ALA A 127 5.27 -10.76 -0.64
CA ALA A 127 4.44 -11.30 -1.71
C ALA A 127 3.22 -10.41 -1.98
N SER A 128 2.52 -9.95 -0.93
CA SER A 128 1.39 -9.01 -1.04
C SER A 128 1.84 -7.70 -1.68
N VAL A 129 2.92 -7.10 -1.18
CA VAL A 129 3.45 -5.84 -1.73
C VAL A 129 3.83 -5.97 -3.21
N ARG A 130 4.46 -7.09 -3.63
CA ARG A 130 4.79 -7.33 -5.04
C ARG A 130 3.55 -7.50 -5.92
N ALA A 131 2.52 -8.19 -5.43
CA ALA A 131 1.28 -8.34 -6.18
C ALA A 131 0.65 -6.98 -6.47
N GLU A 132 0.63 -6.12 -5.47
CA GLU A 132 0.06 -4.78 -5.58
C GLU A 132 0.96 -3.84 -6.41
N GLU A 133 2.27 -3.94 -6.27
CA GLU A 133 3.20 -3.20 -7.13
C GLU A 133 2.96 -3.51 -8.61
N SER A 134 2.66 -4.75 -8.95
CA SER A 134 2.32 -5.15 -10.32
C SER A 134 1.06 -4.44 -10.84
N ARG A 135 0.06 -4.21 -9.98
CA ARG A 135 -1.14 -3.43 -10.33
C ARG A 135 -0.80 -1.96 -10.59
N LEU A 136 -0.01 -1.35 -9.70
CA LEU A 136 0.43 0.05 -9.89
C LEU A 136 1.28 0.23 -11.15
N ILE A 137 2.16 -0.72 -11.46
CA ILE A 137 2.93 -0.71 -12.71
C ILE A 137 1.98 -0.71 -13.92
N ALA A 138 0.92 -1.52 -13.88
CA ALA A 138 -0.07 -1.58 -14.96
C ALA A 138 -0.85 -0.27 -15.14
N LEU A 139 -1.00 0.54 -14.09
CA LEU A 139 -1.64 1.87 -14.19
C LEU A 139 -0.80 2.88 -14.97
N PHE A 140 0.51 2.74 -14.99
CA PHE A 140 1.42 3.68 -15.67
C PHE A 140 1.95 3.15 -17.01
N ALA A 141 2.11 1.82 -17.16
CA ALA A 141 2.55 1.21 -18.39
C ALA A 141 1.57 1.46 -19.55
N GLY A 142 2.11 1.73 -20.74
CA GLY A 142 1.33 2.01 -21.93
C GLY A 142 0.72 3.41 -22.02
N ARG A 143 0.90 4.27 -21.02
CA ARG A 143 0.42 5.66 -21.08
C ARG A 143 1.29 6.49 -22.00
N PRO A 144 0.71 7.46 -22.75
CA PRO A 144 1.46 8.41 -23.56
C PRO A 144 2.34 9.30 -22.67
N HIS A 145 3.59 9.49 -23.10
CA HIS A 145 4.53 10.45 -22.51
C HIS A 145 5.55 10.89 -23.55
N GLU A 146 5.68 12.20 -23.80
CA GLU A 146 6.65 12.81 -24.74
C GLU A 146 6.71 12.13 -26.11
N GLY A 147 5.54 11.77 -26.66
CA GLY A 147 5.44 11.16 -28.00
C GLY A 147 5.70 9.66 -28.06
N ALA A 148 5.95 9.00 -26.92
CA ALA A 148 6.12 7.55 -26.81
C ALA A 148 5.16 6.94 -25.78
N LEU A 149 5.08 5.62 -25.75
CA LEU A 149 4.36 4.89 -24.71
C LEU A 149 5.34 4.41 -23.64
N VAL A 150 4.95 4.57 -22.38
CA VAL A 150 5.73 4.12 -21.22
C VAL A 150 5.85 2.60 -21.23
N THR A 151 7.09 2.08 -21.24
CA THR A 151 7.35 0.64 -21.18
C THR A 151 7.11 0.09 -19.76
N GLN A 152 6.96 -1.23 -19.65
CA GLN A 152 6.85 -1.92 -18.35
C GLN A 152 8.06 -1.63 -17.42
N GLY A 153 9.28 -1.60 -18.00
CA GLY A 153 10.49 -1.31 -17.23
C GLY A 153 10.53 0.12 -16.69
N GLN A 154 10.11 1.09 -17.50
CA GLN A 154 9.97 2.49 -17.09
C GLN A 154 8.90 2.64 -16.00
N ALA A 155 7.72 2.05 -16.21
CA ALA A 155 6.65 2.07 -15.23
C ALA A 155 7.06 1.44 -13.89
N HIS A 156 7.82 0.35 -13.90
CA HIS A 156 8.35 -0.27 -12.67
C HIS A 156 9.28 0.68 -11.91
N ARG A 157 10.28 1.26 -12.57
CA ARG A 157 11.20 2.21 -11.92
C ARG A 157 10.46 3.43 -11.36
N LEU A 158 9.54 3.98 -12.14
CA LEU A 158 8.71 5.10 -11.71
C LEU A 158 7.82 4.75 -10.51
N THR A 159 7.14 3.61 -10.54
CA THR A 159 6.28 3.14 -9.43
C THR A 159 7.08 2.98 -8.14
N THR A 160 8.26 2.37 -8.19
CA THR A 160 9.14 2.21 -7.02
C THR A 160 9.53 3.57 -6.43
N ALA A 161 9.93 4.53 -7.27
CA ALA A 161 10.31 5.87 -6.82
C ALA A 161 9.11 6.67 -6.27
N LEU A 162 7.97 6.66 -6.97
CA LEU A 162 6.75 7.33 -6.53
C LEU A 162 6.28 6.81 -5.16
N ARG A 163 6.24 5.49 -4.98
CA ARG A 163 5.85 4.91 -3.68
C ARG A 163 6.79 5.35 -2.56
N ALA A 164 8.10 5.30 -2.78
CA ALA A 164 9.08 5.70 -1.76
C ALA A 164 8.88 7.17 -1.34
N VAL A 165 8.68 8.06 -2.29
CA VAL A 165 8.50 9.49 -2.04
C VAL A 165 7.14 9.77 -1.40
N LEU A 166 6.05 9.23 -1.95
CA LEU A 166 4.70 9.52 -1.46
C LEU A 166 4.45 8.94 -0.07
N ILE A 167 4.96 7.72 0.22
CA ILE A 167 4.91 7.14 1.57
C ILE A 167 5.69 8.03 2.55
N GLY A 168 6.90 8.48 2.19
CA GLY A 168 7.69 9.38 3.03
C GLY A 168 7.01 10.71 3.27
N LEU A 169 6.38 11.31 2.27
CA LEU A 169 5.60 12.55 2.41
C LEU A 169 4.38 12.34 3.31
N SER A 170 3.64 11.25 3.12
CA SER A 170 2.48 10.91 3.97
C SER A 170 2.88 10.76 5.44
N GLN A 171 3.99 10.08 5.71
CA GLN A 171 4.55 9.98 7.06
C GLN A 171 4.92 11.37 7.61
N GLY A 172 5.54 12.21 6.78
CA GLY A 172 5.87 13.59 7.15
C GLY A 172 4.65 14.42 7.53
N VAL A 173 3.55 14.29 6.78
CA VAL A 173 2.27 14.97 7.10
C VAL A 173 1.69 14.45 8.41
N LEU A 174 1.55 13.13 8.57
CA LEU A 174 0.93 12.52 9.75
C LEU A 174 1.72 12.76 11.04
N LEU A 175 3.05 12.86 10.94
CA LEU A 175 3.93 13.17 12.08
C LEU A 175 4.11 14.68 12.31
N GLY A 176 3.47 15.55 11.52
CA GLY A 176 3.62 16.99 11.63
C GLY A 176 4.98 17.53 11.18
N LEU A 177 5.77 16.75 10.46
CA LEU A 177 7.10 17.13 9.94
C LEU A 177 7.02 17.88 8.61
N ALA A 178 5.91 17.75 7.88
CA ALA A 178 5.66 18.41 6.60
C ALA A 178 4.28 19.11 6.58
N PRO A 179 4.02 20.09 7.48
CA PRO A 179 2.70 20.69 7.64
C PRO A 179 2.22 21.50 6.43
N GLY A 180 3.12 21.91 5.54
CA GLY A 180 2.79 22.64 4.32
C GLY A 180 2.65 21.76 3.07
N ALA A 181 2.77 20.44 3.18
CA ALA A 181 2.68 19.52 2.06
C ALA A 181 1.20 19.24 1.74
N ASP A 182 0.59 20.12 0.94
CA ASP A 182 -0.77 19.98 0.41
C ASP A 182 -0.84 19.06 -0.82
N GLU A 183 -2.03 18.92 -1.41
CA GLU A 183 -2.23 18.10 -2.62
C GLU A 183 -1.37 18.59 -3.80
N GLN A 184 -1.17 19.90 -3.92
CA GLN A 184 -0.37 20.46 -5.00
C GLN A 184 1.12 20.12 -4.80
N TYR A 185 1.62 20.20 -3.57
CA TYR A 185 2.99 19.82 -3.25
C TYR A 185 3.28 18.34 -3.58
N PHE A 186 2.35 17.43 -3.22
CA PHE A 186 2.46 16.01 -3.58
C PHE A 186 2.49 15.81 -5.09
N ALA A 187 1.57 16.46 -5.81
CA ALA A 187 1.48 16.38 -7.26
C ALA A 187 2.74 16.92 -7.96
N ASP A 188 3.26 18.08 -7.54
CA ASP A 188 4.46 18.70 -8.11
C ASP A 188 5.70 17.84 -7.86
N THR A 189 5.83 17.29 -6.65
CA THR A 189 6.92 16.37 -6.30
C THR A 189 6.89 15.11 -7.16
N ALA A 190 5.72 14.52 -7.36
CA ALA A 190 5.56 13.34 -8.18
C ALA A 190 5.84 13.62 -9.67
N ARG A 191 5.36 14.75 -10.19
CA ARG A 191 5.66 15.19 -11.57
C ARG A 191 7.14 15.45 -11.81
N ALA A 192 7.85 15.99 -10.81
CA ALA A 192 9.28 16.20 -10.89
C ALA A 192 10.08 14.90 -11.07
N LEU A 193 9.60 13.78 -10.52
CA LEU A 193 10.21 12.46 -10.74
C LEU A 193 10.08 12.01 -12.20
N VAL A 194 8.98 12.33 -12.87
CA VAL A 194 8.76 12.04 -14.29
C VAL A 194 9.64 12.92 -15.15
N SER A 195 9.67 14.23 -14.86
CA SER A 195 10.43 15.22 -15.62
C SER A 195 11.95 15.09 -15.44
N GLY A 196 12.40 14.48 -14.39
CA GLY A 196 13.82 14.25 -14.06
C GLY A 196 14.51 13.21 -14.95
N ALA A 197 13.84 12.71 -15.98
CA ALA A 197 14.31 11.87 -17.10
C ALA A 197 14.99 10.55 -16.75
N THR A 198 15.91 10.49 -15.78
CA THR A 198 16.72 9.29 -15.48
C THR A 198 15.91 8.05 -15.12
N LEU A 199 14.71 8.21 -14.54
CA LEU A 199 13.83 7.09 -14.22
C LEU A 199 13.18 6.47 -15.46
N LEU A 200 13.01 7.27 -16.52
CA LEU A 200 12.39 6.85 -17.78
C LEU A 200 13.42 6.49 -18.85
N GLU A 201 14.72 6.73 -18.62
CA GLU A 201 15.78 6.29 -19.53
C GLU A 201 15.97 4.78 -19.49
N GLU A 202 16.17 4.15 -20.64
CA GLU A 202 16.52 2.72 -20.70
C GLU A 202 17.95 2.52 -20.17
N PRO A 203 18.20 1.51 -19.28
CA PRO A 203 19.53 1.19 -18.81
C PRO A 203 20.40 0.75 -20.00
N GLY A 204 21.31 1.60 -20.44
CA GLY A 204 22.23 1.32 -21.56
C GLY A 204 22.21 2.32 -22.72
N ALA A 205 21.26 3.25 -22.78
CA ALA A 205 21.24 4.27 -23.83
C ALA A 205 22.36 5.34 -23.70
N GLY A 206 22.99 5.44 -22.52
CA GLY A 206 24.03 6.44 -22.21
C GLY A 206 25.48 6.01 -22.47
N ALA A 207 25.76 4.74 -22.80
CA ALA A 207 27.15 4.23 -22.91
C ALA A 207 27.78 4.40 -24.32
N GLY A 208 27.12 5.11 -25.24
CA GLY A 208 27.53 5.22 -26.65
C GLY A 208 27.91 6.63 -27.13
N ARG A 209 28.11 7.61 -26.26
CA ARG A 209 28.60 8.94 -26.63
C ARG A 209 29.82 9.32 -25.82
N ALA A 210 30.97 8.83 -26.21
CA ALA A 210 32.30 9.36 -25.88
C ALA A 210 33.15 9.34 -27.17
#